data_b46cea125f7a7a7652e11e2390b64a94
#
_entry.id   b46cea125f7a7a7652e11e2390b64a94
#
_cell.length_a   1.000
_cell.length_b   1.000
_cell.length_c   1.000
_cell.angle_alpha   90.00
_cell.angle_beta   90.00
_cell.angle_gamma   90.00
#
_symmetry.space_group_name_H-M   'P 1'
#
loop_
_entity.id
_entity.type
_entity.pdbx_description
1 polymer ?
#
loop_
_entity_poly.entity_id
_entity_poly.type
_entity_poly.pdbx_seq_one_letter_code
_entity_poly.pdbx_strand_id
1 'polypeptide(L)'
;MITDKPYQGVVGAPELSAQPGGSLTVRHSLIGIPVEGGFASLPLGTPRGMVLALDWAVANTHKIWGSAVMVAPGVALTGRHTVDAMRERGFLKPDGGQLLALGFEQDNSLTIWATTSITTVGDGDLSILTLVRATADSASNTSVQLPVLAARQPSLKEKIVMIGYAATHETIEDFAHDGVGVDLRASVGKVSDVYPERRDRSSLPNPSIGIAARVDGGMSGGAAFDDKGRLIGIISRGDDTSSFVSLLWPIVFTPIDLAWPPISVEGHITLASLTSIGWAKIDDLEHLSEAVDEDGMPQVGLSVIVDH
;
A
#
# COMPACT_ATOMS: atom_id res chain seq x y z
N MET A 1 -14.59 5.83 -9.57
CA MET A 1 -13.96 5.09 -10.68
C MET A 1 -13.20 6.09 -11.52
N ILE A 2 -11.88 6.08 -11.46
CA ILE A 2 -11.03 6.89 -12.33
C ILE A 2 -10.91 6.09 -13.61
N THR A 3 -11.21 6.73 -14.72
CA THR A 3 -11.43 6.18 -16.06
C THR A 3 -10.46 5.08 -16.49
N ASP A 4 -10.97 4.08 -17.22
CA ASP A 4 -10.30 2.93 -17.84
C ASP A 4 -9.17 3.25 -18.85
N LYS A 5 -8.58 4.44 -18.80
CA LYS A 5 -7.45 4.78 -19.66
C LYS A 5 -6.17 4.79 -18.84
N PRO A 6 -5.15 4.04 -19.26
CA PRO A 6 -3.84 4.13 -18.65
C PRO A 6 -3.37 5.57 -18.68
N TYR A 7 -2.83 6.06 -17.58
CA TYR A 7 -2.23 7.37 -17.52
C TYR A 7 -1.06 7.43 -18.50
N GLN A 8 -1.08 8.42 -19.38
CA GLN A 8 0.05 8.72 -20.25
C GLN A 8 0.90 9.79 -19.57
N GLY A 9 2.01 9.41 -19.02
CA GLY A 9 2.98 10.30 -18.36
C GLY A 9 4.32 10.31 -19.08
N VAL A 10 5.25 11.03 -18.54
CA VAL A 10 6.59 11.32 -19.08
C VAL A 10 7.48 10.09 -19.28
N VAL A 11 7.31 9.07 -18.47
CA VAL A 11 7.86 7.75 -18.76
C VAL A 11 6.96 7.16 -19.82
N GLY A 12 7.33 7.23 -21.09
CA GLY A 12 6.51 6.84 -22.25
C GLY A 12 5.55 5.72 -21.94
N ALA A 13 4.37 5.72 -22.56
CA ALA A 13 3.33 4.75 -22.24
C ALA A 13 3.98 3.40 -21.94
N PRO A 14 3.87 2.87 -20.71
CA PRO A 14 4.49 1.60 -20.41
C PRO A 14 3.98 0.65 -21.47
N GLU A 15 4.90 0.05 -22.25
CA GLU A 15 4.51 -1.06 -23.10
C GLU A 15 3.97 -2.11 -22.15
N LEU A 16 2.65 -2.24 -22.09
CA LEU A 16 1.89 -3.15 -21.23
C LEU A 16 2.14 -4.62 -21.56
N SER A 17 3.26 -4.93 -22.15
CA SER A 17 3.65 -6.29 -22.45
C SER A 17 4.47 -6.85 -21.28
N ALA A 18 3.83 -7.63 -20.42
CA ALA A 18 4.54 -8.81 -19.95
C ALA A 18 5.04 -9.50 -21.21
N GLN A 19 6.34 -9.44 -21.49
CA GLN A 19 6.88 -10.08 -22.69
C GLN A 19 6.46 -11.54 -22.66
N PRO A 20 5.88 -12.10 -23.74
CA PRO A 20 5.54 -13.50 -23.79
C PRO A 20 6.81 -14.32 -23.47
N GLY A 21 6.79 -15.06 -22.37
CA GLY A 21 7.90 -15.89 -21.92
C GLY A 21 8.70 -15.39 -20.71
N GLY A 22 8.38 -14.23 -20.12
CA GLY A 22 8.96 -13.80 -18.85
C GLY A 22 8.41 -14.60 -17.67
N SER A 23 9.24 -14.91 -16.67
CA SER A 23 8.79 -15.51 -15.41
C SER A 23 8.62 -14.45 -14.32
N LEU A 24 7.52 -14.55 -13.56
CA LEU A 24 7.31 -13.77 -12.34
C LEU A 24 7.68 -14.62 -11.14
N THR A 25 8.63 -14.15 -10.34
CA THR A 25 8.97 -14.75 -9.05
C THR A 25 8.43 -13.91 -7.92
N VAL A 26 7.54 -14.49 -7.13
CA VAL A 26 6.99 -13.85 -5.93
C VAL A 26 7.69 -14.41 -4.69
N ARG A 27 8.16 -13.53 -3.81
CA ARG A 27 8.76 -13.89 -2.53
C ARG A 27 8.04 -13.18 -1.40
N HIS A 28 7.64 -13.91 -0.39
CA HIS A 28 7.03 -13.35 0.82
C HIS A 28 8.06 -13.25 1.94
N SER A 29 8.12 -12.11 2.61
CA SER A 29 9.04 -11.85 3.70
C SER A 29 8.34 -11.27 4.92
N LEU A 30 8.81 -11.69 6.08
CA LEU A 30 8.57 -10.99 7.33
C LEU A 30 9.57 -9.82 7.42
N ILE A 31 9.10 -8.65 7.85
CA ILE A 31 9.97 -7.49 8.00
C ILE A 31 10.42 -7.37 9.45
N GLY A 32 11.68 -7.73 9.69
CA GLY A 32 12.35 -7.41 10.96
C GLY A 32 13.07 -6.08 10.84
N ILE A 33 12.57 -5.03 11.51
CA ILE A 33 13.23 -3.73 11.53
C ILE A 33 13.73 -3.49 12.95
N PRO A 34 15.06 -3.48 13.16
CA PRO A 34 15.62 -3.06 14.42
C PRO A 34 15.52 -1.54 14.54
N VAL A 35 14.42 -1.02 15.05
CA VAL A 35 14.32 0.38 15.45
C VAL A 35 14.43 0.45 16.95
N GLU A 36 15.58 0.89 17.42
CA GLU A 36 15.79 1.29 18.80
C GLU A 36 15.41 2.78 18.91
N GLY A 37 14.57 3.13 19.87
CA GLY A 37 14.31 4.54 20.18
C GLY A 37 13.11 5.22 19.52
N GLY A 38 12.17 4.47 18.97
CA GLY A 38 10.84 4.99 18.65
C GLY A 38 10.66 5.61 17.25
N PHE A 39 11.59 6.45 16.76
CA PHE A 39 11.47 7.10 15.45
C PHE A 39 12.84 7.25 14.79
N ALA A 40 12.99 6.85 13.53
CA ALA A 40 14.27 6.90 12.83
C ALA A 40 14.09 6.98 11.29
N SER A 41 15.09 7.58 10.61
CA SER A 41 15.28 7.40 9.17
C SER A 41 15.85 6.02 8.89
N LEU A 42 15.44 5.42 7.78
CA LEU A 42 15.92 4.12 7.32
C LEU A 42 16.61 4.26 5.96
N PRO A 43 17.56 3.36 5.63
CA PRO A 43 18.04 3.20 4.25
C PRO A 43 16.86 2.86 3.31
N LEU A 44 16.80 3.49 2.14
CA LEU A 44 15.69 3.37 1.20
C LEU A 44 15.37 1.93 0.81
N GLY A 45 16.38 1.11 0.60
CA GLY A 45 16.22 -0.31 0.25
C GLY A 45 15.79 -1.23 1.41
N THR A 46 15.59 -0.71 2.64
CA THR A 46 15.19 -1.54 3.80
C THR A 46 13.91 -2.33 3.55
N PRO A 47 12.82 -1.75 2.98
CA PRO A 47 11.60 -2.49 2.70
C PRO A 47 11.65 -3.28 1.38
N ARG A 48 12.77 -3.33 0.69
CA ARG A 48 12.97 -4.14 -0.53
C ARG A 48 11.88 -3.96 -1.59
N GLY A 49 11.51 -2.73 -1.88
CA GLY A 49 10.45 -2.41 -2.84
C GLY A 49 9.02 -2.65 -2.36
N MET A 50 8.80 -3.18 -1.15
CA MET A 50 7.45 -3.44 -0.63
C MET A 50 6.70 -2.17 -0.22
N VAL A 51 7.40 -1.20 0.38
CA VAL A 51 6.83 0.12 0.67
C VAL A 51 7.24 1.05 -0.47
N LEU A 52 6.26 1.74 -1.02
CA LEU A 52 6.38 2.55 -2.21
C LEU A 52 6.20 4.04 -1.85
N ALA A 53 7.01 4.92 -2.42
CA ALA A 53 6.74 6.34 -2.40
C ALA A 53 5.74 6.68 -3.51
N LEU A 54 4.64 7.35 -3.15
CA LEU A 54 3.67 7.84 -4.13
C LEU A 54 4.14 9.16 -4.69
N ASP A 55 4.44 9.15 -5.97
CA ASP A 55 4.96 10.28 -6.73
C ASP A 55 3.93 10.76 -7.75
N TRP A 56 3.60 12.03 -7.67
CA TRP A 56 2.83 12.68 -8.71
C TRP A 56 3.77 13.32 -9.71
N ALA A 57 3.71 12.83 -10.95
CA ALA A 57 4.57 13.23 -12.05
C ALA A 57 3.78 13.98 -13.13
N VAL A 58 4.25 15.17 -13.48
CA VAL A 58 3.74 15.97 -14.62
C VAL A 58 4.90 16.57 -15.38
N ALA A 59 5.01 16.27 -16.67
CA ALA A 59 6.19 16.57 -17.47
C ALA A 59 7.47 16.07 -16.73
N ASN A 60 8.40 16.94 -16.40
CA ASN A 60 9.63 16.60 -15.66
C ASN A 60 9.52 16.93 -14.16
N THR A 61 8.33 17.32 -13.70
CA THR A 61 8.10 17.72 -12.33
C THR A 61 7.58 16.55 -11.52
N HIS A 62 8.22 16.28 -10.40
CA HIS A 62 7.90 15.17 -9.49
C HIS A 62 7.63 15.68 -8.09
N LYS A 63 6.71 15.06 -7.38
CA LYS A 63 6.41 15.39 -5.99
C LYS A 63 5.98 14.16 -5.22
N ILE A 64 6.73 13.81 -4.17
CA ILE A 64 6.33 12.76 -3.25
C ILE A 64 5.18 13.25 -2.37
N TRP A 65 4.08 12.53 -2.43
CA TRP A 65 2.82 12.91 -1.81
C TRP A 65 2.42 12.03 -0.63
N GLY A 66 2.82 10.79 -0.65
CA GLY A 66 2.45 9.80 0.35
C GLY A 66 3.17 8.49 0.14
N SER A 67 2.64 7.46 0.75
CA SER A 67 3.17 6.11 0.68
C SER A 67 2.11 5.13 0.21
N ALA A 68 2.57 3.96 -0.25
CA ALA A 68 1.73 2.80 -0.50
C ALA A 68 2.48 1.52 -0.11
N VAL A 69 1.78 0.39 -0.05
CA VAL A 69 2.37 -0.91 0.26
C VAL A 69 1.95 -1.92 -0.79
N MET A 70 2.90 -2.53 -1.48
CA MET A 70 2.61 -3.61 -2.43
C MET A 70 2.23 -4.88 -1.66
N VAL A 71 1.06 -5.45 -1.96
CA VAL A 71 0.48 -6.61 -1.25
C VAL A 71 0.29 -7.83 -2.13
N ALA A 72 0.29 -7.62 -3.45
CA ALA A 72 0.36 -8.66 -4.47
C ALA A 72 1.04 -8.05 -5.71
N PRO A 73 1.53 -8.85 -6.68
CA PRO A 73 2.09 -8.31 -7.92
C PRO A 73 1.09 -7.38 -8.60
N GLY A 74 1.49 -6.12 -8.84
CA GLY A 74 0.62 -5.12 -9.45
C GLY A 74 -0.54 -4.61 -8.58
N VAL A 75 -0.53 -4.91 -7.28
CA VAL A 75 -1.55 -4.44 -6.33
C VAL A 75 -0.89 -3.78 -5.13
N ALA A 76 -1.20 -2.52 -4.88
CA ALA A 76 -0.75 -1.82 -3.69
C ALA A 76 -1.92 -1.20 -2.93
N LEU A 77 -1.71 -0.95 -1.64
CA LEU A 77 -2.67 -0.31 -0.74
C LEU A 77 -2.14 1.05 -0.32
N THR A 78 -3.03 2.02 -0.17
CA THR A 78 -2.72 3.34 0.37
C THR A 78 -3.90 3.88 1.17
N GLY A 79 -3.72 5.02 1.87
CA GLY A 79 -4.80 5.74 2.53
C GLY A 79 -5.73 6.41 1.51
N ARG A 80 -7.05 6.26 1.68
CA ARG A 80 -8.05 6.95 0.84
C ARG A 80 -7.88 8.46 0.88
N HIS A 81 -7.67 9.03 2.07
CA HIS A 81 -7.48 10.47 2.23
C HIS A 81 -6.28 11.01 1.43
N THR A 82 -5.23 10.19 1.21
CA THR A 82 -4.09 10.54 0.34
C THR A 82 -4.55 10.68 -1.11
N VAL A 83 -5.35 9.74 -1.59
CA VAL A 83 -5.94 9.76 -2.94
C VAL A 83 -6.92 10.93 -3.10
N ASP A 84 -7.77 11.15 -2.11
CA ASP A 84 -8.77 12.23 -2.13
C ASP A 84 -8.09 13.61 -2.15
N ALA A 85 -7.02 13.79 -1.37
CA ALA A 85 -6.24 15.03 -1.40
C ALA A 85 -5.56 15.28 -2.77
N MET A 86 -5.10 14.23 -3.45
CA MET A 86 -4.59 14.35 -4.83
C MET A 86 -5.71 14.70 -5.82
N ARG A 87 -6.90 14.10 -5.65
CA ARG A 87 -8.07 14.35 -6.49
C ARG A 87 -8.57 15.80 -6.33
N GLU A 88 -8.68 16.30 -5.12
CA GLU A 88 -9.09 17.69 -4.82
C GLU A 88 -8.15 18.72 -5.43
N ARG A 89 -6.87 18.42 -5.51
CA ARG A 89 -5.86 19.27 -6.17
C ARG A 89 -5.83 19.13 -7.70
N GLY A 90 -6.67 18.25 -8.26
CA GLY A 90 -6.76 18.04 -9.69
C GLY A 90 -5.63 17.19 -10.27
N PHE A 91 -4.80 16.54 -9.44
CA PHE A 91 -3.69 15.72 -9.91
C PHE A 91 -4.14 14.45 -10.65
N LEU A 92 -5.30 13.92 -10.30
CA LEU A 92 -5.86 12.70 -10.90
C LEU A 92 -6.84 12.98 -12.04
N LYS A 93 -6.76 14.17 -12.69
CA LYS A 93 -7.46 14.46 -13.92
C LYS A 93 -6.71 13.89 -15.13
N PRO A 94 -7.38 13.63 -16.26
CA PRO A 94 -6.73 13.06 -17.45
C PRO A 94 -5.51 13.84 -17.97
N ASP A 95 -5.48 15.16 -17.76
CA ASP A 95 -4.41 16.09 -18.10
C ASP A 95 -3.55 16.50 -16.87
N GLY A 96 -3.85 15.96 -15.70
CA GLY A 96 -3.25 16.34 -14.42
C GLY A 96 -1.91 15.67 -14.09
N GLY A 97 -1.39 14.83 -14.97
CA GLY A 97 -0.17 14.06 -14.74
C GLY A 97 -0.41 12.58 -14.44
N GLN A 98 0.62 11.89 -13.99
CA GLN A 98 0.61 10.47 -13.68
C GLN A 98 0.91 10.21 -12.21
N LEU A 99 0.13 9.31 -11.58
CA LEU A 99 0.48 8.78 -10.28
C LEU A 99 1.42 7.58 -10.47
N LEU A 100 2.64 7.74 -9.99
CA LEU A 100 3.67 6.72 -9.95
C LEU A 100 3.84 6.19 -8.52
N ALA A 101 4.27 4.95 -8.42
CA ALA A 101 4.68 4.35 -7.16
C ALA A 101 6.13 3.87 -7.29
N LEU A 102 7.00 4.41 -6.47
CA LEU A 102 8.45 4.22 -6.54
C LEU A 102 8.90 3.21 -5.48
N GLY A 103 9.44 2.08 -5.90
CA GLY A 103 9.99 1.05 -5.02
C GLY A 103 11.50 1.06 -5.05
N PHE A 104 12.14 1.11 -3.88
CA PHE A 104 13.60 1.04 -3.75
C PHE A 104 14.00 -0.36 -3.31
N GLU A 105 14.80 -1.03 -4.15
CA GLU A 105 15.31 -2.37 -3.87
C GLU A 105 16.51 -2.32 -2.90
N GLN A 106 16.94 -3.48 -2.44
CA GLN A 106 18.02 -3.57 -1.44
C GLN A 106 19.37 -3.05 -1.95
N ASP A 107 19.60 -3.10 -3.25
CA ASP A 107 20.78 -2.55 -3.93
C ASP A 107 20.63 -1.06 -4.29
N ASN A 108 19.56 -0.41 -3.78
CA ASN A 108 19.13 0.94 -4.12
C ASN A 108 18.71 1.16 -5.57
N SER A 109 18.50 0.09 -6.34
CA SER A 109 17.85 0.22 -7.65
C SER A 109 16.40 0.66 -7.47
N LEU A 110 15.91 1.44 -8.43
CA LEU A 110 14.56 2.00 -8.43
C LEU A 110 13.66 1.23 -9.39
N THR A 111 12.55 0.72 -8.86
CA THR A 111 11.46 0.19 -9.67
C THR A 111 10.33 1.20 -9.71
N ILE A 112 9.89 1.58 -10.92
CA ILE A 112 8.79 2.51 -11.13
C ILE A 112 7.56 1.73 -11.56
N TRP A 113 6.45 2.02 -10.90
CA TRP A 113 5.13 1.46 -11.18
C TRP A 113 4.18 2.59 -11.57
N ALA A 114 3.46 2.43 -12.68
CA ALA A 114 2.42 3.35 -13.09
C ALA A 114 1.07 2.88 -12.56
N THR A 115 0.30 3.76 -11.95
CA THR A 115 -1.05 3.46 -11.49
C THR A 115 -2.02 3.44 -12.66
N THR A 116 -2.73 2.34 -12.83
CA THR A 116 -3.74 2.14 -13.89
C THR A 116 -5.15 2.35 -13.40
N SER A 117 -5.45 1.97 -12.15
CA SER A 117 -6.74 2.26 -11.52
C SER A 117 -6.59 2.49 -10.02
N ILE A 118 -7.60 3.15 -9.44
CA ILE A 118 -7.71 3.39 -8.00
C ILE A 118 -9.12 3.03 -7.57
N THR A 119 -9.25 2.05 -6.69
CA THR A 119 -10.52 1.62 -6.11
C THR A 119 -10.57 2.00 -4.64
N THR A 120 -11.55 2.80 -4.25
CA THR A 120 -11.84 3.08 -2.83
C THR A 120 -12.63 1.94 -2.23
N VAL A 121 -12.29 1.52 -1.02
CA VAL A 121 -12.93 0.38 -0.36
C VAL A 121 -14.02 0.89 0.58
N GLY A 122 -15.26 0.74 0.19
CA GLY A 122 -16.42 1.20 0.96
C GLY A 122 -16.27 2.66 1.39
N ASP A 123 -16.68 2.99 2.61
CA ASP A 123 -16.49 4.30 3.24
C ASP A 123 -15.15 4.40 3.99
N GLY A 124 -14.36 3.31 4.05
CA GLY A 124 -13.11 3.23 4.81
C GLY A 124 -11.99 4.11 4.28
N ASP A 125 -10.97 4.32 5.13
CA ASP A 125 -9.75 5.06 4.76
C ASP A 125 -8.72 4.13 4.09
N LEU A 126 -9.17 3.31 3.15
CA LEU A 126 -8.33 2.41 2.35
C LEU A 126 -8.64 2.56 0.86
N SER A 127 -7.59 2.53 0.05
CA SER A 127 -7.68 2.48 -1.41
C SER A 127 -6.75 1.42 -1.96
N ILE A 128 -7.21 0.72 -2.99
CA ILE A 128 -6.44 -0.24 -3.76
C ILE A 128 -5.93 0.47 -5.02
N LEU A 129 -4.63 0.40 -5.27
CA LEU A 129 -3.99 0.85 -6.50
C LEU A 129 -3.69 -0.39 -7.34
N THR A 130 -4.10 -0.40 -8.60
CA THR A 130 -3.58 -1.37 -9.56
C THR A 130 -2.45 -0.75 -10.35
N LEU A 131 -1.37 -1.49 -10.50
CA LEU A 131 -0.09 -1.00 -10.95
C LEU A 131 0.41 -1.82 -12.14
N VAL A 132 1.07 -1.16 -13.08
CA VAL A 132 1.87 -1.80 -14.12
C VAL A 132 3.31 -1.35 -13.99
N ARG A 133 4.26 -2.24 -14.26
CA ARG A 133 5.66 -1.89 -14.19
C ARG A 133 6.04 -0.95 -15.33
N ALA A 134 6.59 0.22 -15.01
CA ALA A 134 7.01 1.23 -15.97
C ALA A 134 8.52 1.20 -16.27
N THR A 135 9.35 0.63 -15.37
CA THR A 135 10.77 0.41 -15.64
C THR A 135 10.95 -0.76 -16.60
N ALA A 136 11.70 -0.54 -17.68
CA ALA A 136 12.06 -1.60 -18.58
C ALA A 136 12.97 -2.61 -17.87
N ASP A 137 12.57 -3.90 -17.88
CA ASP A 137 13.46 -4.97 -17.49
C ASP A 137 14.37 -5.33 -18.64
N SER A 138 15.67 -5.31 -18.38
CA SER A 138 16.64 -5.94 -19.26
C SER A 138 16.59 -7.48 -19.17
N ALA A 139 15.82 -8.03 -18.22
CA ALA A 139 15.70 -9.45 -17.97
C ALA A 139 14.25 -9.91 -18.11
N SER A 140 14.08 -11.05 -18.77
CA SER A 140 12.81 -11.76 -18.91
C SER A 140 12.18 -12.23 -17.60
N ASN A 141 12.82 -11.98 -16.44
CA ASN A 141 12.43 -12.46 -15.12
C ASN A 141 12.20 -11.29 -14.17
N THR A 142 10.97 -11.11 -13.71
CA THR A 142 10.61 -10.12 -12.68
C THR A 142 10.55 -10.80 -11.32
N SER A 143 11.25 -10.24 -10.32
CA SER A 143 11.14 -10.66 -8.92
C SER A 143 10.43 -9.56 -8.13
N VAL A 144 9.41 -9.94 -7.36
CA VAL A 144 8.66 -9.03 -6.48
C VAL A 144 8.75 -9.54 -5.05
N GLN A 145 9.17 -8.66 -4.15
CA GLN A 145 9.16 -8.94 -2.72
C GLN A 145 7.87 -8.39 -2.11
N LEU A 146 7.15 -9.23 -1.35
CA LEU A 146 5.86 -8.89 -0.76
C LEU A 146 5.86 -9.17 0.75
N PRO A 147 5.08 -8.41 1.55
CA PRO A 147 4.88 -8.74 2.94
C PRO A 147 3.99 -9.98 3.11
N VAL A 148 4.12 -10.64 4.25
CA VAL A 148 3.07 -11.53 4.75
C VAL A 148 2.01 -10.65 5.39
N LEU A 149 0.76 -10.80 4.98
CA LEU A 149 -0.39 -10.07 5.53
C LEU A 149 -0.91 -10.82 6.77
N ALA A 150 -1.44 -10.09 7.75
CA ALA A 150 -2.15 -10.70 8.88
C ALA A 150 -3.57 -10.17 8.97
N ALA A 151 -4.53 -11.06 8.73
CA ALA A 151 -5.96 -10.75 8.73
C ALA A 151 -6.54 -10.85 10.15
N ARG A 152 -6.05 -10.01 11.07
CA ARG A 152 -6.43 -10.04 12.49
C ARG A 152 -6.56 -8.66 13.10
N GLN A 153 -7.12 -8.63 14.28
CA GLN A 153 -7.15 -7.45 15.13
C GLN A 153 -6.00 -7.54 16.14
N PRO A 154 -5.11 -6.51 16.20
CA PRO A 154 -4.08 -6.44 17.22
C PRO A 154 -4.62 -6.22 18.62
N SER A 155 -3.88 -6.66 19.62
CA SER A 155 -4.20 -6.47 21.04
C SER A 155 -3.67 -5.15 21.57
N LEU A 156 -4.29 -4.62 22.65
CA LEU A 156 -3.75 -3.48 23.39
C LEU A 156 -2.31 -3.76 23.85
N LYS A 157 -1.45 -2.75 23.76
CA LYS A 157 -0.02 -2.79 24.11
C LYS A 157 0.85 -3.64 23.17
N GLU A 158 0.29 -4.23 22.14
CA GLU A 158 1.08 -4.89 21.11
C GLU A 158 2.02 -3.90 20.43
N LYS A 159 3.24 -4.32 20.13
CA LYS A 159 4.25 -3.49 19.47
C LYS A 159 3.97 -3.45 17.98
N ILE A 160 3.90 -2.24 17.42
CA ILE A 160 3.71 -1.98 16.00
C ILE A 160 4.89 -1.17 15.46
N VAL A 161 5.35 -1.55 14.28
CA VAL A 161 6.35 -0.82 13.51
C VAL A 161 5.68 -0.21 12.29
N MET A 162 5.69 1.09 12.18
CA MET A 162 5.13 1.86 11.06
C MET A 162 6.26 2.34 10.16
N ILE A 163 6.10 2.20 8.83
CA ILE A 163 7.10 2.60 7.83
C ILE A 163 6.40 3.33 6.70
N GLY A 164 6.96 4.46 6.31
CA GLY A 164 6.46 5.25 5.18
C GLY A 164 7.47 6.30 4.74
N TYR A 165 7.23 6.90 3.61
CA TYR A 165 8.05 7.98 3.08
C TYR A 165 7.54 9.32 3.60
N ALA A 166 8.43 10.15 4.14
CA ALA A 166 8.09 11.52 4.48
C ALA A 166 7.83 12.32 3.20
N ALA A 167 6.79 13.18 3.23
CA ALA A 167 6.50 14.06 2.11
C ALA A 167 7.67 15.06 1.92
N THR A 168 8.10 15.22 0.70
CA THR A 168 9.02 16.30 0.36
C THR A 168 8.25 17.60 0.21
N HIS A 169 8.71 18.67 0.85
CA HIS A 169 8.12 20.00 0.66
C HIS A 169 8.53 20.62 -0.66
N GLU A 170 9.60 20.13 -1.25
CA GLU A 170 10.16 20.63 -2.51
C GLU A 170 9.65 19.83 -3.70
N THR A 171 9.31 20.54 -4.75
CA THR A 171 9.00 19.97 -6.05
C THR A 171 10.32 19.70 -6.76
N ILE A 172 10.52 18.49 -7.26
CA ILE A 172 11.72 18.12 -8.01
C ILE A 172 11.44 18.47 -9.48
N GLU A 173 12.21 19.42 -10.04
CA GLU A 173 11.98 19.92 -11.40
C GLU A 173 12.70 19.10 -12.49
N ASP A 174 13.73 18.34 -12.13
CA ASP A 174 14.48 17.47 -13.05
C ASP A 174 14.84 16.15 -12.37
N PHE A 175 13.92 15.18 -12.47
CA PHE A 175 14.09 13.85 -11.88
C PHE A 175 15.35 13.11 -12.39
N ALA A 176 15.73 13.33 -13.65
CA ALA A 176 16.88 12.66 -14.24
C ALA A 176 18.20 13.22 -13.73
N HIS A 177 18.22 14.48 -13.28
CA HIS A 177 19.43 15.19 -12.84
C HIS A 177 19.55 15.29 -11.33
N ASP A 178 18.43 15.58 -10.63
CA ASP A 178 18.43 15.91 -9.20
C ASP A 178 18.16 14.69 -8.32
N GLY A 179 17.70 13.59 -8.91
CA GLY A 179 17.27 12.40 -8.18
C GLY A 179 15.99 12.64 -7.37
N VAL A 180 15.47 11.61 -6.72
CA VAL A 180 14.33 11.74 -5.83
C VAL A 180 14.81 11.95 -4.41
N GLY A 181 14.60 13.13 -3.87
CA GLY A 181 14.79 13.42 -2.44
C GLY A 181 13.67 12.74 -1.62
N VAL A 182 13.80 11.46 -1.32
CA VAL A 182 12.87 10.73 -0.46
C VAL A 182 13.51 10.37 0.85
N ASP A 183 12.76 10.45 1.92
CA ASP A 183 13.21 10.07 3.27
C ASP A 183 12.29 8.97 3.80
N LEU A 184 12.83 7.76 3.92
CA LEU A 184 12.12 6.62 4.49
C LEU A 184 12.20 6.69 6.01
N ARG A 185 11.04 6.72 6.65
CA ARG A 185 10.90 6.81 8.11
C ARG A 185 10.31 5.55 8.69
N ALA A 186 10.78 5.19 9.88
CA ALA A 186 10.13 4.20 10.72
C ALA A 186 9.74 4.82 12.05
N SER A 187 8.60 4.39 12.55
CA SER A 187 8.08 4.76 13.87
C SER A 187 7.65 3.49 14.62
N VAL A 188 7.98 3.41 15.89
CA VAL A 188 7.65 2.26 16.74
C VAL A 188 6.82 2.73 17.92
N GLY A 189 5.68 2.10 18.10
CA GLY A 189 4.81 2.36 19.22
C GLY A 189 4.08 1.12 19.69
N LYS A 190 3.18 1.33 20.63
CA LYS A 190 2.27 0.30 21.14
C LYS A 190 0.85 0.66 20.83
N VAL A 191 0.03 -0.34 20.58
CA VAL A 191 -1.41 -0.16 20.44
C VAL A 191 -1.97 0.47 21.72
N SER A 192 -2.50 1.68 21.60
CA SER A 192 -3.16 2.42 22.70
C SER A 192 -4.65 2.17 22.72
N ASP A 193 -5.27 2.01 21.54
CA ASP A 193 -6.71 1.86 21.37
C ASP A 193 -7.02 0.89 20.23
N VAL A 194 -8.17 0.22 20.34
CA VAL A 194 -8.67 -0.69 19.30
C VAL A 194 -10.10 -0.31 18.97
N TYR A 195 -10.38 -0.13 17.70
CA TYR A 195 -11.69 0.24 17.15
C TYR A 195 -12.14 -0.87 16.18
N PRO A 196 -12.86 -1.90 16.67
CA PRO A 196 -13.18 -3.10 15.87
C PRO A 196 -14.07 -2.82 14.65
N GLU A 197 -14.97 -1.84 14.77
CA GLU A 197 -15.87 -1.45 13.70
C GLU A 197 -15.39 -0.16 13.03
N ARG A 198 -15.23 0.90 13.82
CA ARG A 198 -14.81 2.23 13.39
C ARG A 198 -14.45 3.09 14.58
N ARG A 199 -13.54 4.04 14.37
CA ARG A 199 -13.27 5.10 15.36
C ARG A 199 -14.33 6.22 15.29
N ASP A 200 -14.61 6.69 14.08
CA ASP A 200 -15.58 7.75 13.81
C ASP A 200 -16.16 7.60 12.40
N ARG A 201 -17.18 8.39 12.07
CA ARG A 201 -17.88 8.28 10.78
C ARG A 201 -17.20 9.02 9.62
N SER A 202 -16.25 9.89 9.88
CA SER A 202 -15.72 10.81 8.88
C SER A 202 -14.26 10.53 8.52
N SER A 203 -13.47 10.21 9.54
CA SER A 203 -12.01 10.13 9.38
C SER A 203 -11.49 8.71 9.35
N LEU A 204 -12.08 7.83 10.17
CA LEU A 204 -11.72 6.41 10.29
C LEU A 204 -13.01 5.59 10.45
N PRO A 205 -13.80 5.50 9.36
CA PRO A 205 -15.09 4.79 9.39
C PRO A 205 -14.93 3.28 9.16
N ASN A 206 -13.74 2.74 9.38
CA ASN A 206 -13.39 1.33 9.25
C ASN A 206 -12.64 0.83 10.49
N PRO A 207 -12.50 -0.50 10.64
CA PRO A 207 -11.67 -1.10 11.68
C PRO A 207 -10.28 -0.52 11.72
N SER A 208 -9.86 -0.07 12.90
CA SER A 208 -8.61 0.67 13.05
C SER A 208 -8.02 0.52 14.45
N ILE A 209 -6.77 0.91 14.61
CA ILE A 209 -6.08 0.98 15.91
C ILE A 209 -5.42 2.34 16.09
N GLY A 210 -5.39 2.80 17.34
CA GLY A 210 -4.54 3.89 17.78
C GLY A 210 -3.19 3.37 18.23
N ILE A 211 -2.13 4.11 17.92
CA ILE A 211 -0.75 3.77 18.29
C ILE A 211 -0.11 4.96 18.98
N ALA A 212 0.49 4.72 20.15
CA ALA A 212 1.24 5.73 20.89
C ALA A 212 2.63 5.93 20.26
N ALA A 213 2.66 6.58 19.09
CA ALA A 213 3.87 6.96 18.36
C ALA A 213 3.55 8.02 17.32
N ARG A 214 4.54 8.85 16.99
CA ARG A 214 4.40 9.86 15.93
C ARG A 214 4.51 9.26 14.53
N VAL A 215 3.93 9.92 13.56
CA VAL A 215 4.22 9.75 12.14
C VAL A 215 4.38 11.12 11.48
N ASP A 216 5.24 11.20 10.47
CA ASP A 216 5.43 12.44 9.71
C ASP A 216 4.43 12.52 8.55
N GLY A 217 4.21 13.74 8.06
CA GLY A 217 3.47 13.95 6.81
C GLY A 217 4.09 13.16 5.66
N GLY A 218 3.26 12.51 4.84
CA GLY A 218 3.68 11.62 3.75
C GLY A 218 3.83 10.16 4.14
N MET A 219 3.98 9.81 5.42
CA MET A 219 3.93 8.40 5.84
C MET A 219 2.53 7.78 5.68
N SER A 220 1.49 8.57 5.50
CA SER A 220 0.14 8.11 5.18
C SER A 220 0.13 7.19 3.96
N GLY A 221 -0.55 6.07 4.05
CA GLY A 221 -0.53 5.00 3.06
C GLY A 221 0.60 4.00 3.25
N GLY A 222 1.55 4.26 4.15
CA GLY A 222 2.65 3.35 4.49
C GLY A 222 2.20 2.15 5.32
N ALA A 223 3.14 1.28 5.58
CA ALA A 223 2.94 -0.02 6.22
C ALA A 223 2.90 0.07 7.74
N ALA A 224 2.02 -0.72 8.36
CA ALA A 224 2.08 -1.04 9.78
C ALA A 224 2.29 -2.55 9.96
N PHE A 225 3.41 -2.91 10.60
CA PHE A 225 3.79 -4.29 10.84
C PHE A 225 3.65 -4.65 12.33
N ASP A 226 3.22 -5.89 12.59
CA ASP A 226 3.20 -6.45 13.94
C ASP A 226 4.63 -6.83 14.41
N ASP A 227 4.74 -7.35 15.63
CA ASP A 227 6.00 -7.78 16.23
C ASP A 227 6.63 -8.99 15.53
N LYS A 228 5.85 -9.72 14.72
CA LYS A 228 6.33 -10.82 13.87
C LYS A 228 6.76 -10.35 12.49
N GLY A 229 6.61 -9.06 12.17
CA GLY A 229 6.94 -8.48 10.86
C GLY A 229 5.88 -8.73 9.79
N ARG A 230 4.64 -9.04 10.15
CA ARG A 230 3.52 -9.19 9.24
C ARG A 230 2.78 -7.86 9.08
N LEU A 231 2.33 -7.56 7.88
CA LEU A 231 1.55 -6.36 7.59
C LEU A 231 0.14 -6.52 8.14
N ILE A 232 -0.24 -5.67 9.09
CA ILE A 232 -1.57 -5.67 9.73
C ILE A 232 -2.47 -4.54 9.25
N GLY A 233 -1.89 -3.47 8.71
CA GLY A 233 -2.66 -2.28 8.35
C GLY A 233 -1.86 -1.25 7.58
N ILE A 234 -2.55 -0.19 7.22
CA ILE A 234 -2.02 0.96 6.48
C ILE A 234 -2.09 2.19 7.38
N ILE A 235 -0.99 2.94 7.44
CA ILE A 235 -0.92 4.22 8.17
C ILE A 235 -1.97 5.16 7.58
N SER A 236 -2.91 5.59 8.40
CA SER A 236 -3.95 6.54 7.99
C SER A 236 -3.49 7.96 8.29
N ARG A 237 -3.42 8.32 9.53
CA ARG A 237 -3.06 9.67 9.97
C ARG A 237 -2.37 9.63 11.32
N GLY A 238 -1.80 10.75 11.71
CA GLY A 238 -1.22 10.92 13.03
C GLY A 238 -0.69 12.32 13.25
N ASP A 239 -0.12 12.49 14.42
CA ASP A 239 0.52 13.70 14.90
C ASP A 239 1.87 13.34 15.57
N ASP A 240 2.42 14.29 16.34
CA ASP A 240 3.70 14.11 17.04
C ASP A 240 3.64 13.07 18.18
N THR A 241 2.47 12.64 18.61
CA THR A 241 2.29 11.78 19.79
C THR A 241 1.51 10.52 19.52
N SER A 242 0.62 10.54 18.53
CA SER A 242 -0.30 9.45 18.25
C SER A 242 -0.51 9.26 16.75
N SER A 243 -0.77 8.05 16.34
CA SER A 243 -1.12 7.71 14.97
C SER A 243 -2.21 6.67 14.91
N PHE A 244 -2.85 6.56 13.75
CA PHE A 244 -3.93 5.62 13.48
C PHE A 244 -3.59 4.78 12.27
N VAL A 245 -3.96 3.51 12.36
CA VAL A 245 -3.75 2.52 11.31
C VAL A 245 -5.09 1.90 10.95
N SER A 246 -5.43 1.92 9.67
CA SER A 246 -6.56 1.20 9.10
C SER A 246 -6.20 -0.27 8.93
N LEU A 247 -6.98 -1.18 9.51
CA LEU A 247 -6.69 -2.62 9.45
C LEU A 247 -7.02 -3.20 8.07
N LEU A 248 -6.27 -4.24 7.65
CA LEU A 248 -6.34 -4.81 6.30
C LEU A 248 -7.52 -5.77 6.09
N TRP A 249 -7.94 -6.46 7.13
CA TRP A 249 -8.88 -7.58 6.95
C TRP A 249 -10.19 -7.20 6.21
N PRO A 250 -10.72 -5.95 6.27
CA PRO A 250 -11.92 -5.59 5.53
C PRO A 250 -11.79 -5.64 4.01
N ILE A 251 -10.55 -5.60 3.47
CA ILE A 251 -10.34 -5.52 2.01
C ILE A 251 -9.98 -6.85 1.36
N VAL A 252 -9.83 -7.91 2.16
CA VAL A 252 -9.31 -9.20 1.69
C VAL A 252 -10.17 -9.80 0.57
N PHE A 253 -11.49 -9.59 0.61
CA PHE A 253 -12.44 -10.06 -0.41
C PHE A 253 -12.91 -8.97 -1.38
N THR A 254 -12.34 -7.77 -1.31
CA THR A 254 -12.69 -6.69 -2.24
C THR A 254 -12.24 -7.05 -3.65
N PRO A 255 -13.12 -6.91 -4.68
CA PRO A 255 -12.75 -7.13 -6.06
C PRO A 255 -11.65 -6.17 -6.53
N ILE A 256 -10.67 -6.71 -7.26
CA ILE A 256 -9.51 -5.99 -7.78
C ILE A 256 -9.52 -6.07 -9.30
N ASP A 257 -9.44 -4.94 -9.96
CA ASP A 257 -9.26 -4.85 -11.41
C ASP A 257 -7.75 -4.92 -11.73
N LEU A 258 -7.21 -6.15 -11.74
CA LEU A 258 -5.79 -6.40 -11.88
C LEU A 258 -5.34 -6.20 -13.33
N ALA A 259 -4.48 -5.20 -13.56
CA ALA A 259 -3.93 -4.91 -14.89
C ALA A 259 -2.62 -5.67 -15.18
N TRP A 260 -1.85 -5.98 -14.15
CA TRP A 260 -0.56 -6.68 -14.27
C TRP A 260 -0.25 -7.50 -13.01
N PRO A 261 0.36 -8.70 -13.13
CA PRO A 261 0.55 -9.46 -14.38
C PRO A 261 -0.79 -9.95 -14.94
N PRO A 262 -0.89 -10.16 -16.25
CA PRO A 262 -2.12 -10.69 -16.84
C PRO A 262 -2.42 -12.08 -16.26
N ILE A 263 -3.63 -12.25 -15.74
CA ILE A 263 -4.09 -13.50 -15.15
C ILE A 263 -5.51 -13.79 -15.66
N SER A 264 -5.80 -15.06 -15.87
CA SER A 264 -7.15 -15.54 -16.12
C SER A 264 -7.60 -16.40 -14.95
N VAL A 265 -8.55 -15.91 -14.18
CA VAL A 265 -9.21 -16.63 -13.07
C VAL A 265 -10.70 -16.61 -13.28
N GLU A 266 -11.39 -17.65 -12.81
CA GLU A 266 -12.84 -17.64 -12.73
C GLU A 266 -13.29 -16.74 -11.57
N GLY A 267 -14.25 -15.85 -11.83
CA GLY A 267 -14.80 -14.94 -10.83
C GLY A 267 -13.98 -13.65 -10.64
N HIS A 268 -14.16 -13.02 -9.49
CA HIS A 268 -13.47 -11.80 -9.14
C HIS A 268 -12.07 -12.09 -8.56
N ILE A 269 -11.08 -11.31 -9.00
CA ILE A 269 -9.77 -11.32 -8.38
C ILE A 269 -9.88 -10.57 -7.05
N THR A 270 -9.43 -11.18 -5.96
CA THR A 270 -9.36 -10.59 -4.62
C THR A 270 -8.03 -10.97 -3.98
N LEU A 271 -7.62 -10.32 -2.89
CA LEU A 271 -6.40 -10.74 -2.16
C LEU A 271 -6.54 -12.20 -1.67
N ALA A 272 -7.74 -12.61 -1.23
CA ALA A 272 -7.99 -13.99 -0.85
C ALA A 272 -7.79 -14.97 -2.02
N SER A 273 -8.31 -14.67 -3.20
CA SER A 273 -8.13 -15.54 -4.38
C SER A 273 -6.65 -15.58 -4.84
N LEU A 274 -5.91 -14.51 -4.68
CA LEU A 274 -4.48 -14.46 -5.02
C LEU A 274 -3.60 -15.32 -4.10
N THR A 275 -4.08 -15.72 -2.91
CA THR A 275 -3.35 -16.66 -2.05
C THR A 275 -3.28 -18.06 -2.65
N SER A 276 -4.31 -18.49 -3.36
CA SER A 276 -4.37 -19.84 -3.96
C SER A 276 -3.31 -20.06 -5.03
N ILE A 277 -2.82 -18.99 -5.65
CA ILE A 277 -1.77 -19.03 -6.68
C ILE A 277 -0.41 -18.54 -6.16
N GLY A 278 -0.31 -18.25 -4.84
CA GLY A 278 0.92 -17.81 -4.19
C GLY A 278 1.33 -16.35 -4.49
N TRP A 279 0.40 -15.52 -5.00
CA TRP A 279 0.66 -14.10 -5.28
C TRP A 279 0.36 -13.19 -4.09
N ALA A 280 -0.40 -13.66 -3.13
CA ALA A 280 -0.51 -13.07 -1.80
C ALA A 280 -0.25 -14.15 -0.75
N LYS A 281 0.13 -13.75 0.45
CA LYS A 281 0.20 -14.64 1.61
C LYS A 281 -0.48 -13.95 2.77
N ILE A 282 -1.57 -14.54 3.25
CA ILE A 282 -2.40 -14.00 4.32
C ILE A 282 -2.45 -15.03 5.44
N ASP A 283 -1.88 -14.67 6.59
CA ASP A 283 -2.04 -15.43 7.83
C ASP A 283 -3.39 -15.10 8.45
N ASP A 284 -3.97 -16.04 9.16
CA ASP A 284 -5.26 -15.92 9.88
C ASP A 284 -6.48 -15.75 8.93
N LEU A 285 -6.34 -16.10 7.64
CA LEU A 285 -7.41 -15.99 6.64
C LEU A 285 -8.66 -16.83 7.00
N GLU A 286 -8.45 -17.97 7.67
CA GLU A 286 -9.52 -18.87 8.14
C GLU A 286 -10.44 -18.25 9.19
N HIS A 287 -10.03 -17.14 9.79
CA HIS A 287 -10.85 -16.38 10.75
C HIS A 287 -11.73 -15.33 10.08
N LEU A 288 -11.58 -15.13 8.77
CA LEU A 288 -12.43 -14.24 8.01
C LEU A 288 -13.60 -14.99 7.40
N SER A 289 -14.75 -14.34 7.38
CA SER A 289 -15.93 -14.79 6.66
C SER A 289 -16.40 -13.70 5.70
N GLU A 290 -16.74 -14.11 4.48
CA GLU A 290 -17.42 -13.23 3.54
C GLU A 290 -18.93 -13.32 3.79
N ALA A 291 -19.57 -12.18 3.90
CA ALA A 291 -21.02 -12.03 3.97
C ALA A 291 -21.46 -10.95 2.98
N VAL A 292 -22.73 -10.91 2.68
CA VAL A 292 -23.32 -9.87 1.85
C VAL A 292 -24.35 -9.15 2.72
N ASP A 293 -24.32 -7.84 2.75
CA ASP A 293 -25.31 -7.05 3.48
C ASP A 293 -26.68 -7.02 2.76
N GLU A 294 -27.66 -6.33 3.36
CA GLU A 294 -29.03 -6.23 2.83
C GLU A 294 -29.08 -5.54 1.44
N ASP A 295 -28.08 -4.72 1.12
CA ASP A 295 -27.95 -4.02 -0.16
C ASP A 295 -27.13 -4.81 -1.19
N GLY A 296 -26.71 -6.04 -0.86
CA GLY A 296 -25.90 -6.90 -1.72
C GLY A 296 -24.41 -6.54 -1.76
N MET A 297 -23.94 -5.69 -0.84
CA MET A 297 -22.54 -5.30 -0.77
C MET A 297 -21.72 -6.30 0.05
N PRO A 298 -20.52 -6.66 -0.40
CA PRO A 298 -19.67 -7.58 0.33
C PRO A 298 -19.27 -6.98 1.68
N GLN A 299 -19.50 -7.76 2.73
CA GLN A 299 -19.08 -7.47 4.09
C GLN A 299 -18.08 -8.54 4.53
N VAL A 300 -17.12 -8.15 5.32
CA VAL A 300 -16.15 -9.08 5.88
C VAL A 300 -16.32 -9.15 7.38
N GLY A 301 -16.57 -10.35 7.87
CA GLY A 301 -16.62 -10.64 9.30
C GLY A 301 -15.29 -11.18 9.79
N LEU A 302 -14.86 -10.76 10.98
CA LEU A 302 -13.71 -11.32 11.68
C LEU A 302 -14.21 -12.12 12.88
N SER A 303 -13.95 -13.44 12.89
CA SER A 303 -14.18 -14.29 14.05
C SER A 303 -13.07 -14.06 15.06
N VAL A 304 -13.37 -13.41 16.16
CA VAL A 304 -12.41 -13.22 17.24
C VAL A 304 -12.33 -14.52 18.04
N ILE A 305 -11.21 -15.22 18.00
CA ILE A 305 -10.94 -16.30 18.94
C ILE A 305 -10.64 -15.65 20.29
N VAL A 306 -11.58 -15.78 21.21
CA VAL A 306 -11.32 -15.43 22.62
C VAL A 306 -10.65 -16.65 23.24
N ASP A 307 -9.32 -16.62 23.33
CA ASP A 307 -8.60 -17.57 24.17
C ASP A 307 -9.03 -17.34 25.62
N HIS A 308 -9.66 -18.33 26.21
CA HIS A 308 -10.12 -18.35 27.62
C HIS A 308 -9.00 -18.79 28.54
#